data_aeb11eb13242162ad5159bedcac20681
#
_entry.id   aeb11eb13242162ad5159bedcac20681
#
_cell.length_a   1.000
_cell.length_b   1.000
_cell.length_c   1.000
_cell.angle_alpha   90.00
_cell.angle_beta   90.00
_cell.angle_gamma   90.00
#
_symmetry.space_group_name_H-M   'P 1'
#
loop_
_entity.id
_entity.type
_entity.pdbx_description
1 polymer ?
#
loop_
_entity_poly.entity_id
_entity_poly.type
_entity_poly.pdbx_seq_one_letter_code
_entity_poly.pdbx_strand_id
1 'polypeptide(L)'
;MQPSSPGASMAFVRLSGLSGGVLLALAAAPAHASFLSGEALDTAADILAIVVLFLVPVVAIVIFWIVHVLHEKIAERRHHPQVAGITTLCLLSLVFGGLLWPLAWLWAFTKPVAYRVAYGTDKGDDYFDEMAEKQRTGQLLREEAIHLREELEAMDARGALPPKLRVLKDELVRLHQEKAA
;
A
#
# COMPACT_ATOMS: atom_id res chain seq x y z
N MET A 1 -33.41 54.31 6.45
CA MET A 1 -33.17 54.55 4.99
C MET A 1 -31.67 54.59 4.79
N GLN A 2 -31.10 53.49 4.26
CA GLN A 2 -29.67 53.37 4.00
C GLN A 2 -29.50 53.08 2.50
N PRO A 3 -28.69 53.82 1.76
CA PRO A 3 -28.55 53.63 0.33
C PRO A 3 -27.63 52.45 0.04
N SER A 4 -28.14 51.49 -0.73
CA SER A 4 -27.40 50.38 -1.27
C SER A 4 -26.39 50.86 -2.31
N SER A 5 -25.10 50.58 -2.15
CA SER A 5 -24.04 50.91 -3.08
C SER A 5 -24.05 49.92 -4.27
N PRO A 6 -24.12 50.40 -5.52
CA PRO A 6 -24.17 49.54 -6.71
C PRO A 6 -22.78 49.10 -7.24
N GLY A 7 -21.72 49.27 -6.45
CA GLY A 7 -20.35 49.07 -6.95
C GLY A 7 -19.83 47.60 -6.93
N ALA A 8 -20.40 46.72 -6.11
CA ALA A 8 -19.85 45.37 -5.93
C ALA A 8 -20.30 44.37 -7.03
N SER A 9 -21.47 44.61 -7.66
CA SER A 9 -22.01 43.67 -8.66
C SER A 9 -21.32 43.77 -10.02
N MET A 10 -20.82 44.96 -10.40
CA MET A 10 -20.15 45.13 -11.69
C MET A 10 -18.71 44.61 -11.74
N ALA A 11 -18.03 44.58 -10.58
CA ALA A 11 -16.66 44.04 -10.50
C ALA A 11 -16.65 42.50 -10.67
N PHE A 12 -17.66 41.80 -10.14
CA PHE A 12 -17.74 40.34 -10.23
C PHE A 12 -18.06 39.85 -11.65
N VAL A 13 -18.90 40.59 -12.40
CA VAL A 13 -19.23 40.24 -13.78
C VAL A 13 -18.04 40.49 -14.72
N ARG A 14 -17.18 41.46 -14.44
CA ARG A 14 -16.00 41.75 -15.26
C ARG A 14 -14.88 40.73 -15.05
N LEU A 15 -14.75 40.17 -13.86
CA LEU A 15 -13.72 39.15 -13.56
C LEU A 15 -14.05 37.79 -14.19
N SER A 16 -15.35 37.41 -14.23
CA SER A 16 -15.80 36.17 -14.87
C SER A 16 -15.71 36.23 -16.41
N GLY A 17 -15.87 37.42 -17.00
CA GLY A 17 -15.68 37.60 -18.43
C GLY A 17 -14.24 37.50 -18.91
N LEU A 18 -13.28 37.96 -18.08
CA LEU A 18 -11.85 37.88 -18.40
C LEU A 18 -11.31 36.45 -18.32
N SER A 19 -11.75 35.66 -17.32
CA SER A 19 -11.34 34.27 -17.21
C SER A 19 -11.90 33.37 -18.31
N GLY A 20 -13.14 33.61 -18.76
CA GLY A 20 -13.73 32.91 -19.88
C GLY A 20 -13.06 33.22 -21.21
N GLY A 21 -12.68 34.49 -21.42
CA GLY A 21 -11.98 34.92 -22.63
C GLY A 21 -10.56 34.38 -22.77
N VAL A 22 -9.83 34.30 -21.66
CA VAL A 22 -8.47 33.72 -21.64
C VAL A 22 -8.50 32.21 -21.88
N LEU A 23 -9.46 31.47 -21.29
CA LEU A 23 -9.66 30.05 -21.55
C LEU A 23 -10.05 29.77 -23.01
N LEU A 24 -10.91 30.58 -23.59
CA LEU A 24 -11.31 30.44 -25.02
C LEU A 24 -10.16 30.81 -25.96
N ALA A 25 -9.34 31.79 -25.62
CA ALA A 25 -8.15 32.16 -26.40
C ALA A 25 -7.05 31.09 -26.36
N LEU A 26 -6.87 30.40 -25.23
CA LEU A 26 -5.97 29.25 -25.13
C LEU A 26 -6.49 28.05 -25.96
N ALA A 27 -7.82 27.83 -26.02
CA ALA A 27 -8.42 26.77 -26.83
C ALA A 27 -8.39 27.07 -28.33
N ALA A 28 -8.34 28.35 -28.73
CA ALA A 28 -8.29 28.80 -30.12
C ALA A 28 -6.88 29.03 -30.65
N ALA A 29 -5.83 28.82 -29.83
CA ALA A 29 -4.47 28.84 -30.34
C ALA A 29 -4.31 27.74 -31.40
N PRO A 30 -4.03 28.04 -32.66
CA PRO A 30 -3.76 27.00 -33.64
C PRO A 30 -2.57 26.21 -33.12
N ALA A 31 -2.79 24.92 -32.87
CA ALA A 31 -1.72 24.02 -32.54
C ALA A 31 -0.80 23.90 -33.76
N HIS A 32 0.15 24.82 -33.87
CA HIS A 32 1.27 24.68 -34.81
C HIS A 32 2.19 23.56 -34.32
N ALA A 33 1.66 22.34 -34.34
CA ALA A 33 2.40 21.11 -34.00
C ALA A 33 3.16 20.57 -35.22
N SER A 34 3.43 21.41 -36.23
CA SER A 34 4.14 21.00 -37.43
C SER A 34 5.58 21.50 -37.40
N PHE A 35 6.38 20.98 -36.47
CA PHE A 35 7.85 21.07 -36.61
C PHE A 35 8.37 20.19 -37.75
N LEU A 36 7.60 19.17 -38.14
CA LEU A 36 7.90 18.22 -39.17
C LEU A 36 6.73 18.24 -40.20
N SER A 37 7.02 18.30 -41.48
CA SER A 37 6.04 18.21 -42.55
C SER A 37 6.52 17.26 -43.64
N GLY A 38 5.58 16.56 -44.30
CA GLY A 38 5.89 15.63 -45.37
C GLY A 38 6.57 14.35 -44.90
N GLU A 39 7.47 13.81 -45.69
CA GLU A 39 8.16 12.53 -45.49
C GLU A 39 8.90 12.41 -44.13
N ALA A 40 9.41 13.53 -43.62
CA ALA A 40 10.05 13.56 -42.29
C ALA A 40 9.03 13.34 -41.15
N LEU A 41 7.79 13.80 -41.30
CA LEU A 41 6.74 13.54 -40.30
C LEU A 41 6.30 12.09 -40.33
N ASP A 42 6.16 11.48 -41.50
CA ASP A 42 5.78 10.07 -41.66
C ASP A 42 6.86 9.16 -41.06
N THR A 43 8.13 9.43 -41.38
CA THR A 43 9.26 8.67 -40.81
C THR A 43 9.30 8.81 -39.28
N ALA A 44 9.09 10.02 -38.75
CA ALA A 44 9.07 10.25 -37.30
C ALA A 44 7.88 9.53 -36.63
N ALA A 45 6.72 9.51 -37.28
CA ALA A 45 5.54 8.81 -36.80
C ALA A 45 5.76 7.29 -36.77
N ASP A 46 6.38 6.71 -37.80
CA ASP A 46 6.69 5.28 -37.87
C ASP A 46 7.70 4.87 -36.80
N ILE A 47 8.76 5.66 -36.62
CA ILE A 47 9.75 5.41 -35.54
C ILE A 47 9.06 5.48 -34.18
N LEU A 48 8.23 6.52 -33.96
CA LEU A 48 7.52 6.66 -32.70
C LEU A 48 6.54 5.51 -32.47
N ALA A 49 5.83 5.07 -33.50
CA ALA A 49 4.93 3.92 -33.40
C ALA A 49 5.67 2.64 -33.00
N ILE A 50 6.84 2.38 -33.57
CA ILE A 50 7.67 1.24 -33.22
C ILE A 50 8.16 1.36 -31.77
N VAL A 51 8.65 2.53 -31.39
CA VAL A 51 9.11 2.78 -29.99
C VAL A 51 7.98 2.57 -29.01
N VAL A 52 6.79 3.10 -29.25
CA VAL A 52 5.63 2.93 -28.39
C VAL A 52 5.18 1.47 -28.33
N LEU A 53 5.19 0.77 -29.48
CA LEU A 53 4.81 -0.64 -29.57
C LEU A 53 5.64 -1.53 -28.64
N PHE A 54 6.93 -1.25 -28.47
CA PHE A 54 7.80 -2.00 -27.57
C PHE A 54 7.89 -1.40 -26.17
N LEU A 55 7.94 -0.08 -26.05
CA LEU A 55 8.09 0.61 -24.77
C LEU A 55 6.88 0.40 -23.88
N VAL A 56 5.66 0.52 -24.40
CA VAL A 56 4.43 0.42 -23.61
C VAL A 56 4.28 -0.96 -22.95
N PRO A 57 4.42 -2.09 -23.66
CA PRO A 57 4.37 -3.40 -23.02
C PRO A 57 5.46 -3.61 -21.99
N VAL A 58 6.69 -3.17 -22.25
CA VAL A 58 7.79 -3.30 -21.30
C VAL A 58 7.51 -2.51 -20.02
N VAL A 59 7.11 -1.25 -20.16
CA VAL A 59 6.75 -0.41 -19.02
C VAL A 59 5.56 -0.99 -18.24
N ALA A 60 4.55 -1.50 -18.94
CA ALA A 60 3.41 -2.14 -18.34
C ALA A 60 3.80 -3.38 -17.53
N ILE A 61 4.68 -4.23 -18.07
CA ILE A 61 5.21 -5.42 -17.37
C ILE A 61 6.00 -5.00 -16.13
N VAL A 62 6.88 -4.00 -16.25
CA VAL A 62 7.69 -3.52 -15.11
C VAL A 62 6.81 -2.94 -14.00
N ILE A 63 5.86 -2.08 -14.34
CA ILE A 63 4.92 -1.52 -13.36
C ILE A 63 4.12 -2.64 -12.71
N PHE A 64 3.58 -3.55 -13.53
CA PHE A 64 2.83 -4.70 -13.03
C PHE A 64 3.67 -5.53 -12.05
N TRP A 65 4.93 -5.84 -12.38
CA TRP A 65 5.84 -6.59 -11.52
C TRP A 65 6.10 -5.88 -10.20
N ILE A 66 6.42 -4.57 -10.25
CA ILE A 66 6.66 -3.76 -9.04
C ILE A 66 5.43 -3.79 -8.13
N VAL A 67 4.26 -3.57 -8.71
CA VAL A 67 3.02 -3.54 -7.96
C VAL A 67 2.66 -4.92 -7.42
N HIS A 68 2.93 -5.99 -8.16
CA HIS A 68 2.69 -7.36 -7.74
C HIS A 68 3.51 -7.75 -6.51
N VAL A 69 4.81 -7.44 -6.51
CA VAL A 69 5.72 -7.70 -5.39
C VAL A 69 5.40 -6.83 -4.16
N LEU A 70 4.80 -5.65 -4.37
CA LEU A 70 4.52 -4.73 -3.29
C LEU A 70 3.52 -5.26 -2.26
N HIS A 71 2.51 -6.04 -2.68
CA HIS A 71 1.51 -6.64 -1.77
C HIS A 71 2.12 -7.62 -0.79
N GLU A 72 2.95 -8.53 -1.32
CA GLU A 72 3.65 -9.53 -0.54
C GLU A 72 4.52 -8.86 0.52
N LYS A 73 5.33 -7.89 0.12
CA LYS A 73 6.18 -7.12 1.05
C LYS A 73 5.39 -6.35 2.11
N ILE A 74 4.20 -5.84 1.78
CA ILE A 74 3.36 -5.15 2.77
C ILE A 74 2.77 -6.15 3.76
N ALA A 75 2.27 -7.30 3.29
CA ALA A 75 1.73 -8.35 4.13
C ALA A 75 2.80 -8.93 5.06
N GLU A 76 4.00 -9.21 4.54
CA GLU A 76 5.17 -9.65 5.32
C GLU A 76 5.56 -8.63 6.39
N ARG A 77 5.74 -7.36 6.02
CA ARG A 77 6.10 -6.29 6.99
C ARG A 77 5.09 -6.08 8.10
N ARG A 78 3.84 -6.46 7.86
CA ARG A 78 2.77 -6.41 8.84
C ARG A 78 2.66 -7.68 9.66
N HIS A 79 3.48 -8.70 9.36
CA HIS A 79 3.38 -10.03 9.97
C HIS A 79 1.96 -10.59 9.91
N HIS A 80 1.31 -10.40 8.73
CA HIS A 80 -0.08 -10.81 8.55
C HIS A 80 -0.19 -12.34 8.56
N PRO A 81 -1.04 -12.95 9.40
CA PRO A 81 -1.07 -14.40 9.57
C PRO A 81 -1.51 -15.18 8.33
N GLN A 82 -2.05 -14.50 7.34
CA GLN A 82 -2.55 -15.08 6.10
C GLN A 82 -1.77 -14.61 4.86
N VAL A 83 -0.48 -14.32 4.99
CA VAL A 83 0.39 -13.90 3.86
C VAL A 83 0.27 -14.86 2.69
N ALA A 84 0.34 -16.18 2.93
CA ALA A 84 0.22 -17.19 1.89
C ALA A 84 -1.11 -17.11 1.11
N GLY A 85 -2.21 -16.81 1.79
CA GLY A 85 -3.52 -16.60 1.15
C GLY A 85 -3.54 -15.36 0.26
N ILE A 86 -2.95 -14.26 0.72
CA ILE A 86 -2.83 -13.01 -0.02
C ILE A 86 -1.99 -13.21 -1.27
N THR A 87 -0.82 -13.86 -1.15
CA THR A 87 0.07 -14.18 -2.28
C THR A 87 -0.64 -15.10 -3.29
N THR A 88 -1.35 -16.13 -2.82
CA THR A 88 -2.12 -17.01 -3.69
C THR A 88 -3.21 -16.25 -4.46
N LEU A 89 -3.92 -15.33 -3.79
CA LEU A 89 -4.95 -14.51 -4.42
C LEU A 89 -4.34 -13.55 -5.46
N CYS A 90 -3.15 -13.01 -5.19
CA CYS A 90 -2.40 -12.19 -6.16
C CYS A 90 -2.01 -13.00 -7.40
N LEU A 91 -1.50 -14.23 -7.23
CA LEU A 91 -1.14 -15.13 -8.33
C LEU A 91 -2.38 -15.53 -9.13
N LEU A 92 -3.47 -15.87 -8.46
CA LEU A 92 -4.74 -16.20 -9.10
C LEU A 92 -5.30 -15.02 -9.91
N SER A 93 -5.07 -13.81 -9.44
CA SER A 93 -5.44 -12.58 -10.15
C SER A 93 -4.81 -12.48 -11.54
N LEU A 94 -3.61 -13.04 -11.75
CA LEU A 94 -2.97 -13.10 -13.07
C LEU A 94 -3.81 -13.90 -14.06
N VAL A 95 -4.35 -15.04 -13.63
CA VAL A 95 -5.18 -15.91 -14.46
C VAL A 95 -6.50 -15.22 -14.82
N PHE A 96 -7.04 -14.42 -13.91
CA PHE A 96 -8.30 -13.68 -14.09
C PHE A 96 -8.11 -12.24 -14.59
N GLY A 97 -7.00 -11.96 -15.28
CA GLY A 97 -6.77 -10.66 -15.92
C GLY A 97 -6.67 -9.47 -14.96
N GLY A 98 -6.25 -9.70 -13.71
CA GLY A 98 -6.10 -8.65 -12.72
C GLY A 98 -7.34 -8.34 -11.88
N LEU A 99 -8.45 -9.01 -12.10
CA LEU A 99 -9.73 -8.70 -11.46
C LEU A 99 -9.72 -8.89 -9.94
N LEU A 100 -8.96 -9.88 -9.44
CA LEU A 100 -8.88 -10.20 -8.01
C LEU A 100 -7.85 -9.33 -7.25
N TRP A 101 -7.08 -8.53 -7.96
CA TRP A 101 -6.00 -7.74 -7.40
C TRP A 101 -6.46 -6.67 -6.37
N PRO A 102 -7.56 -5.91 -6.58
CA PRO A 102 -8.07 -5.00 -5.56
C PRO A 102 -8.50 -5.74 -4.28
N LEU A 103 -8.98 -6.98 -4.41
CA LEU A 103 -9.38 -7.81 -3.27
C LEU A 103 -8.16 -8.25 -2.45
N ALA A 104 -7.07 -8.62 -3.11
CA ALA A 104 -5.81 -8.96 -2.44
C ALA A 104 -5.24 -7.76 -1.67
N TRP A 105 -5.34 -6.55 -2.23
CA TRP A 105 -4.99 -5.30 -1.56
C TRP A 105 -5.85 -5.08 -0.33
N LEU A 106 -7.15 -5.14 -0.48
CA LEU A 106 -8.08 -4.96 0.63
C LEU A 106 -7.75 -5.95 1.77
N TRP A 107 -7.48 -7.21 1.42
CA TRP A 107 -7.14 -8.24 2.41
C TRP A 107 -5.81 -7.96 3.11
N ALA A 108 -4.77 -7.58 2.40
CA ALA A 108 -3.47 -7.24 2.98
C ALA A 108 -3.52 -6.07 3.98
N PHE A 109 -4.49 -5.17 3.81
CA PHE A 109 -4.71 -4.04 4.72
C PHE A 109 -5.75 -4.29 5.81
N THR A 110 -6.56 -5.34 5.69
CA THR A 110 -7.60 -5.65 6.66
C THR A 110 -6.99 -6.32 7.89
N LYS A 111 -7.40 -5.88 9.09
CA LYS A 111 -7.02 -6.57 10.33
C LYS A 111 -7.71 -7.94 10.40
N PRO A 112 -6.99 -9.01 10.69
CA PRO A 112 -7.56 -10.37 10.72
C PRO A 112 -8.35 -10.61 12.02
N VAL A 113 -9.50 -9.95 12.17
CA VAL A 113 -10.33 -9.99 13.38
C VAL A 113 -10.74 -11.41 13.73
N ALA A 114 -11.14 -12.22 12.76
CA ALA A 114 -11.54 -13.61 12.98
C ALA A 114 -10.36 -14.45 13.51
N TYR A 115 -9.17 -14.24 12.98
CA TYR A 115 -7.95 -14.90 13.45
C TYR A 115 -7.62 -14.50 14.89
N ARG A 116 -7.70 -13.21 15.20
CA ARG A 116 -7.49 -12.70 16.56
C ARG A 116 -8.50 -13.26 17.57
N VAL A 117 -9.76 -13.39 17.17
CA VAL A 117 -10.79 -14.00 18.03
C VAL A 117 -10.50 -15.47 18.30
N ALA A 118 -10.05 -16.20 17.27
CA ALA A 118 -9.75 -17.63 17.39
C ALA A 118 -8.45 -17.91 18.14
N TYR A 119 -7.39 -17.19 17.82
CA TYR A 119 -6.02 -17.50 18.27
C TYR A 119 -5.45 -16.55 19.32
N GLY A 120 -6.09 -15.42 19.58
CA GLY A 120 -5.61 -14.43 20.57
C GLY A 120 -4.64 -13.40 20.01
N THR A 121 -4.15 -13.57 18.82
CA THR A 121 -3.17 -12.68 18.15
C THR A 121 -3.63 -12.33 16.74
N ASP A 122 -3.14 -11.21 16.22
CA ASP A 122 -3.27 -10.82 14.81
C ASP A 122 -1.94 -10.97 14.02
N LYS A 123 -0.94 -11.60 14.64
CA LYS A 123 0.41 -11.82 14.10
C LYS A 123 0.56 -13.21 13.50
N GLY A 124 1.41 -13.31 12.45
CA GLY A 124 1.83 -14.58 11.88
C GLY A 124 2.96 -15.23 12.67
N ASP A 125 3.28 -16.48 12.33
CA ASP A 125 4.32 -17.25 13.01
C ASP A 125 5.71 -16.61 12.85
N ASP A 126 5.96 -15.95 11.71
CA ASP A 126 7.17 -15.21 11.39
C ASP A 126 7.49 -14.11 12.42
N TYR A 127 6.47 -13.43 12.94
CA TYR A 127 6.63 -12.45 14.02
C TYR A 127 7.23 -13.07 15.27
N PHE A 128 6.70 -14.21 15.69
CA PHE A 128 7.17 -14.88 16.90
C PHE A 128 8.57 -15.45 16.72
N ASP A 129 8.91 -15.93 15.54
CA ASP A 129 10.25 -16.42 15.20
C ASP A 129 11.27 -15.26 15.21
N GLU A 130 10.93 -14.10 14.68
CA GLU A 130 11.76 -12.89 14.73
C GLU A 130 11.96 -12.42 16.19
N MET A 131 10.89 -12.37 16.99
CA MET A 131 10.97 -11.96 18.39
C MET A 131 11.79 -12.95 19.23
N ALA A 132 11.67 -14.26 18.99
CA ALA A 132 12.47 -15.27 19.64
C ALA A 132 13.97 -15.12 19.29
N GLU A 133 14.29 -14.77 18.07
CA GLU A 133 15.67 -14.51 17.66
C GLU A 133 16.22 -13.24 18.31
N LYS A 134 15.45 -12.16 18.33
CA LYS A 134 15.82 -10.92 19.05
C LYS A 134 16.06 -11.17 20.55
N GLN A 135 15.23 -12.04 21.15
CA GLN A 135 15.42 -12.44 22.55
C GLN A 135 16.75 -13.16 22.74
N ARG A 136 17.07 -14.15 21.88
CA ARG A 136 18.33 -14.93 21.97
C ARG A 136 19.57 -14.06 21.76
N THR A 137 19.48 -13.07 20.87
CA THR A 137 20.59 -12.15 20.56
C THR A 137 20.68 -10.96 21.52
N GLY A 138 19.77 -10.85 22.49
CA GLY A 138 19.72 -9.73 23.43
C GLY A 138 19.32 -8.39 22.81
N GLN A 139 18.72 -8.42 21.61
CA GLN A 139 18.28 -7.23 20.86
C GLN A 139 16.82 -6.87 21.14
N LEU A 140 16.09 -7.68 21.91
CA LEU A 140 14.69 -7.43 22.23
C LEU A 140 14.58 -6.23 23.18
N LEU A 141 13.87 -5.20 22.72
CA LEU A 141 13.61 -4.02 23.53
C LEU A 141 12.62 -4.35 24.65
N ARG A 142 12.70 -3.59 25.76
CA ARG A 142 11.82 -3.81 26.91
C ARG A 142 10.32 -3.70 26.54
N GLU A 143 9.98 -2.75 25.72
CA GLU A 143 8.60 -2.55 25.25
C GLU A 143 8.14 -3.70 24.36
N GLU A 144 9.00 -4.17 23.46
CA GLU A 144 8.72 -5.33 22.61
C GLU A 144 8.51 -6.60 23.46
N ALA A 145 9.32 -6.78 24.52
CA ALA A 145 9.18 -7.92 25.42
C ALA A 145 7.84 -7.91 26.20
N ILE A 146 7.36 -6.72 26.59
CA ILE A 146 6.05 -6.58 27.26
C ILE A 146 4.93 -6.95 26.30
N HIS A 147 4.94 -6.40 25.08
CA HIS A 147 3.93 -6.71 24.07
C HIS A 147 3.94 -8.18 23.65
N LEU A 148 5.14 -8.74 23.46
CA LEU A 148 5.28 -10.15 23.14
C LEU A 148 4.69 -11.06 24.23
N ARG A 149 4.94 -10.73 25.50
CA ARG A 149 4.36 -11.46 26.63
C ARG A 149 2.82 -11.37 26.64
N GLU A 150 2.26 -10.18 26.44
CA GLU A 150 0.81 -9.98 26.38
C GLU A 150 0.16 -10.80 25.25
N GLU A 151 0.79 -10.83 24.08
CA GLU A 151 0.33 -11.65 22.94
C GLU A 151 0.37 -13.15 23.29
N LEU A 152 1.48 -13.62 23.86
CA LEU A 152 1.62 -15.04 24.25
C LEU A 152 0.64 -15.44 25.36
N GLU A 153 0.36 -14.55 26.33
CA GLU A 153 -0.65 -14.76 27.36
C GLU A 153 -2.07 -14.83 26.77
N ALA A 154 -2.38 -13.96 25.80
CA ALA A 154 -3.66 -13.97 25.11
C ALA A 154 -3.88 -15.24 24.27
N MET A 155 -2.83 -15.76 23.63
CA MET A 155 -2.88 -17.04 22.92
C MET A 155 -3.06 -18.22 23.89
N ASP A 156 -2.36 -18.21 25.02
CA ASP A 156 -2.45 -19.26 26.03
C ASP A 156 -3.85 -19.33 26.67
N ALA A 157 -4.43 -18.16 26.99
CA ALA A 157 -5.80 -18.05 27.50
C ALA A 157 -6.87 -18.65 26.56
N ARG A 158 -6.58 -18.74 25.27
CA ARG A 158 -7.46 -19.39 24.27
C ARG A 158 -7.09 -20.84 23.97
N GLY A 159 -6.04 -21.36 24.63
CA GLY A 159 -5.51 -22.70 24.34
C GLY A 159 -4.83 -22.83 22.97
N ALA A 160 -4.54 -21.72 22.34
CA ALA A 160 -3.97 -21.65 20.98
C ALA A 160 -2.44 -21.54 20.97
N LEU A 161 -1.76 -21.52 22.16
CA LEU A 161 -0.33 -21.35 22.27
C LEU A 161 0.43 -22.64 21.86
N PRO A 162 1.21 -22.62 20.77
CA PRO A 162 2.01 -23.75 20.34
C PRO A 162 3.08 -24.12 21.38
N PRO A 163 3.50 -25.39 21.47
CA PRO A 163 4.53 -25.82 22.43
C PRO A 163 5.86 -25.05 22.31
N LYS A 164 6.25 -24.68 21.08
CA LYS A 164 7.43 -23.87 20.79
C LYS A 164 7.39 -22.50 21.48
N LEU A 165 6.23 -21.84 21.48
CA LEU A 165 6.07 -20.52 22.06
C LEU A 165 5.85 -20.54 23.57
N ARG A 166 5.50 -21.68 24.15
CA ARG A 166 5.44 -21.85 25.64
C ARG A 166 6.82 -21.66 26.28
N VAL A 167 7.86 -22.21 25.67
CA VAL A 167 9.24 -22.05 26.15
C VAL A 167 9.64 -20.56 26.14
N LEU A 168 9.31 -19.84 25.05
CA LEU A 168 9.58 -18.41 24.94
C LEU A 168 8.83 -17.61 26.01
N LYS A 169 7.55 -17.93 26.24
CA LYS A 169 6.74 -17.29 27.28
C LYS A 169 7.37 -17.48 28.67
N ASP A 170 7.74 -18.71 29.02
CA ASP A 170 8.31 -19.04 30.33
C ASP A 170 9.66 -18.34 30.55
N GLU A 171 10.45 -18.20 29.50
CA GLU A 171 11.72 -17.47 29.55
C GLU A 171 11.49 -15.97 29.79
N LEU A 172 10.55 -15.35 29.08
CA LEU A 172 10.20 -13.94 29.26
C LEU A 172 9.66 -13.64 30.66
N VAL A 173 8.87 -14.55 31.23
CA VAL A 173 8.37 -14.43 32.61
C VAL A 173 9.50 -14.48 33.61
N ARG A 174 10.45 -15.44 33.47
CA ARG A 174 11.62 -15.52 34.32
C ARG A 174 12.48 -14.28 34.30
N LEU A 175 12.82 -13.79 33.12
CA LEU A 175 13.62 -12.58 32.96
C LEU A 175 12.96 -11.34 33.57
N HIS A 176 11.63 -11.27 33.51
CA HIS A 176 10.89 -10.19 34.13
C HIS A 176 10.95 -10.23 35.65
N GLN A 177 10.83 -11.43 36.25
CA GLN A 177 10.93 -11.63 37.69
C GLN A 177 12.35 -11.34 38.22
N GLU A 178 13.37 -11.77 37.49
CA GLU A 178 14.78 -11.52 37.84
C GLU A 178 15.15 -10.04 37.84
N LYS A 179 14.58 -9.27 36.94
CA LYS A 179 14.78 -7.80 36.87
C LYS A 179 13.95 -7.02 37.89
N ALA A 180 12.93 -7.61 38.46
CA ALA A 180 12.06 -7.00 39.47
C ALA A 180 12.52 -7.31 40.92
N ALA A 181 13.42 -8.29 41.13
CA ALA A 181 14.02 -8.66 42.39
C ALA A 181 15.35 -7.92 42.66
#